data_85eb721dccffc0a14a66d2f777ea94a1
#
_entry.id   85eb721dccffc0a14a66d2f777ea94a1
#
_cell.length_a   1.000
_cell.length_b   1.000
_cell.length_c   1.000
_cell.angle_alpha   90.00
_cell.angle_beta   90.00
_cell.angle_gamma   90.00
#
_symmetry.space_group_name_H-M   'P 1'
#
loop_
_entity.id
_entity.type
_entity.pdbx_description
1 polymer ?
#
loop_
_entity_poly.entity_id
_entity_poly.type
_entity_poly.pdbx_seq_one_letter_code
_entity_poly.pdbx_strand_id
1 'polypeptide(L)'
;MISAILDTGALVGWLDEDDQWYAFASTHYPQIRSLALTCDVVIAEASFQLNDVPDGRDRLLEMVQTGALHVLSVLPEESGAVRALLRCYGQRMDYADACLVRLSEIHRHHVIVTTDTKDFRVYRRFRREPLPLLTP
;
A
#
# COMPACT_ATOMS: atom_id res chain seq x y z
N MET A 1 -14.44 -0.04 11.68
CA MET A 1 -13.06 0.42 11.36
C MET A 1 -12.38 -0.63 10.50
N ILE A 2 -11.73 -0.20 9.45
CA ILE A 2 -11.07 -1.07 8.47
C ILE A 2 -9.61 -1.26 8.85
N SER A 3 -9.15 -2.51 8.90
CA SER A 3 -7.71 -2.82 9.00
C SER A 3 -7.13 -2.77 7.58
N ALA A 4 -6.15 -1.91 7.34
CA ALA A 4 -5.70 -1.59 5.98
C ALA A 4 -4.21 -1.83 5.78
N ILE A 5 -3.87 -2.21 4.54
CA ILE A 5 -2.53 -2.16 3.98
C ILE A 5 -2.56 -1.05 2.93
N LEU A 6 -1.69 -0.05 3.04
CA LEU A 6 -1.75 1.13 2.19
C LEU A 6 -0.71 1.06 1.07
N ASP A 7 -1.19 1.24 -0.15
CA ASP A 7 -0.37 1.42 -1.33
C ASP A 7 0.05 2.89 -1.49
N THR A 8 1.05 3.15 -2.32
CA THR A 8 1.61 4.48 -2.57
C THR A 8 0.55 5.51 -2.97
N GLY A 9 -0.30 5.17 -3.94
CA GLY A 9 -1.32 6.10 -4.43
C GLY A 9 -2.32 6.52 -3.35
N ALA A 10 -2.64 5.63 -2.42
CA ALA A 10 -3.53 5.94 -1.30
C ALA A 10 -2.86 6.91 -0.32
N LEU A 11 -1.58 6.71 -0.02
CA LEU A 11 -0.83 7.61 0.87
C LEU A 11 -0.63 8.99 0.24
N VAL A 12 -0.21 9.05 -1.02
CA VAL A 12 -0.03 10.32 -1.73
C VAL A 12 -1.36 11.04 -1.86
N GLY A 13 -2.42 10.32 -2.20
CA GLY A 13 -3.77 10.91 -2.27
C GLY A 13 -4.20 11.53 -0.96
N TRP A 14 -3.89 10.89 0.16
CA TRP A 14 -4.21 11.44 1.49
C TRP A 14 -3.39 12.69 1.83
N LEU A 15 -2.11 12.73 1.45
CA LEU A 15 -1.16 13.76 1.88
C LEU A 15 -1.03 14.93 0.91
N ASP A 16 -1.57 14.82 -0.30
CA ASP A 16 -1.51 15.86 -1.33
C ASP A 16 -2.94 16.28 -1.74
N GLU A 17 -3.33 17.48 -1.32
CA GLU A 17 -4.65 18.04 -1.64
C GLU A 17 -4.91 18.19 -3.13
N ASP A 18 -3.85 18.33 -3.93
CA ASP A 18 -3.93 18.50 -5.38
C ASP A 18 -3.88 17.18 -6.14
N ASP A 19 -3.72 16.06 -5.43
CA ASP A 19 -3.70 14.74 -6.08
C ASP A 19 -5.09 14.35 -6.58
N GLN A 20 -5.13 13.69 -7.75
CA GLN A 20 -6.39 13.23 -8.35
C GLN A 20 -7.21 12.32 -7.42
N TRP A 21 -6.56 11.63 -6.50
CA TRP A 21 -7.20 10.68 -5.59
C TRP A 21 -7.44 11.24 -4.18
N TYR A 22 -7.23 12.55 -3.99
CA TYR A 22 -7.41 13.18 -2.69
C TYR A 22 -8.83 12.98 -2.13
N ALA A 23 -9.86 13.15 -2.95
CA ALA A 23 -11.25 12.97 -2.52
C ALA A 23 -11.51 11.54 -2.06
N PHE A 24 -11.03 10.55 -2.81
CA PHE A 24 -11.14 9.14 -2.43
C PHE A 24 -10.42 8.86 -1.11
N ALA A 25 -9.17 9.26 -1.01
CA ALA A 25 -8.36 9.02 0.18
C ALA A 25 -8.92 9.72 1.42
N SER A 26 -9.36 10.97 1.27
CA SER A 26 -9.92 11.75 2.38
C SER A 26 -11.23 11.18 2.88
N THR A 27 -12.04 10.61 2.00
CA THR A 27 -13.31 9.99 2.37
C THR A 27 -13.09 8.71 3.18
N HIS A 28 -12.10 7.90 2.80
CA HIS A 28 -11.92 6.57 3.37
C HIS A 28 -10.92 6.52 4.53
N TYR A 29 -9.93 7.41 4.56
CA TYR A 29 -8.89 7.38 5.60
C TYR A 29 -9.46 7.43 7.02
N PRO A 30 -10.46 8.25 7.35
CA PRO A 30 -11.03 8.26 8.70
C PRO A 30 -11.66 6.93 9.14
N GLN A 31 -11.95 6.04 8.20
CA GLN A 31 -12.51 4.71 8.48
C GLN A 31 -11.44 3.67 8.73
N ILE A 32 -10.18 4.00 8.50
CA ILE A 32 -9.06 3.09 8.69
C ILE A 32 -8.68 3.07 10.17
N ARG A 33 -8.50 1.87 10.71
CA ARG A 33 -8.04 1.73 12.09
C ARG A 33 -6.64 2.33 12.21
N SER A 34 -6.37 2.89 13.37
CA SER A 34 -5.00 3.24 13.72
C SER A 34 -4.09 2.01 13.53
N LEU A 35 -2.84 2.23 13.16
CA LEU A 35 -1.91 1.16 12.83
C LEU A 35 -2.22 0.51 11.49
N ALA A 36 -2.41 1.32 10.46
CA ALA A 36 -2.40 0.84 9.09
C ALA A 36 -1.01 0.30 8.74
N LEU A 37 -0.96 -0.69 7.86
CA LEU A 37 0.29 -1.33 7.47
C LEU A 37 0.76 -0.85 6.10
N THR A 38 2.05 -0.84 5.89
CA THR A 38 2.69 -0.69 4.58
C THR A 38 4.08 -1.31 4.61
N CYS A 39 4.86 -1.14 3.55
CA CYS A 39 6.24 -1.63 3.47
C CYS A 39 7.21 -0.52 3.05
N ASP A 40 8.50 -0.75 3.26
CA ASP A 40 9.54 0.26 3.00
C ASP A 40 9.55 0.79 1.58
N VAL A 41 9.32 -0.07 0.59
CA VAL A 41 9.31 0.35 -0.81
C VAL A 41 8.18 1.35 -1.09
N VAL A 42 7.03 1.18 -0.45
CA VAL A 42 5.92 2.14 -0.57
C VAL A 42 6.30 3.48 0.04
N ILE A 43 6.97 3.48 1.19
CA ILE A 43 7.47 4.72 1.81
C ILE A 43 8.45 5.43 0.88
N ALA A 44 9.36 4.69 0.24
CA ALA A 44 10.29 5.28 -0.71
C ALA A 44 9.59 5.92 -1.91
N GLU A 45 8.63 5.22 -2.51
CA GLU A 45 7.86 5.74 -3.64
C GLU A 45 7.01 6.95 -3.26
N ALA A 46 6.32 6.88 -2.12
CA ALA A 46 5.49 7.97 -1.62
C ALA A 46 6.35 9.20 -1.30
N SER A 47 7.49 9.00 -0.65
CA SER A 47 8.43 10.07 -0.35
C SER A 47 8.90 10.78 -1.63
N PHE A 48 9.20 10.03 -2.67
CA PHE A 48 9.60 10.60 -3.95
C PHE A 48 8.46 11.43 -4.56
N GLN A 49 7.25 10.90 -4.59
CA GLN A 49 6.09 11.60 -5.16
C GLN A 49 5.69 12.84 -4.35
N LEU A 50 5.95 12.85 -3.04
CA LEU A 50 5.64 13.97 -2.15
C LEU A 50 6.74 15.01 -2.08
N ASN A 51 7.82 14.86 -2.86
CA ASN A 51 8.99 15.72 -2.80
C ASN A 51 8.65 17.21 -2.98
N ASP A 52 7.72 17.52 -3.87
CA ASP A 52 7.32 18.90 -4.18
C ASP A 52 6.01 19.33 -3.48
N VAL A 53 5.49 18.50 -2.59
CA VAL A 53 4.29 18.81 -1.80
C VAL A 53 4.72 19.45 -0.49
N PRO A 54 4.22 20.65 -0.14
CA PRO A 54 4.59 21.31 1.12
C PRO A 54 4.33 20.38 2.31
N ASP A 55 5.37 20.17 3.12
CA ASP A 55 5.36 19.28 4.30
C ASP A 55 4.96 17.82 4.00
N GLY A 56 4.89 17.42 2.74
CA GLY A 56 4.38 16.10 2.36
C GLY A 56 5.22 14.96 2.91
N ARG A 57 6.54 15.00 2.73
CA ARG A 57 7.44 13.97 3.26
C ARG A 57 7.49 13.97 4.78
N ASP A 58 7.48 15.15 5.39
CA ASP A 58 7.47 15.28 6.84
C ASP A 58 6.21 14.66 7.44
N ARG A 59 5.05 14.95 6.88
CA ARG A 59 3.78 14.38 7.33
C ARG A 59 3.74 12.87 7.15
N LEU A 60 4.29 12.34 6.06
CA LEU A 60 4.40 10.90 5.84
C LEU A 60 5.22 10.24 6.97
N LEU A 61 6.38 10.79 7.27
CA LEU A 61 7.24 10.24 8.32
C LEU A 61 6.67 10.46 9.72
N GLU A 62 5.92 11.54 9.93
CA GLU A 62 5.18 11.74 11.17
C GLU A 62 4.16 10.63 11.40
N MET A 63 3.46 10.17 10.37
CA MET A 63 2.54 9.03 10.48
C MET A 63 3.26 7.77 10.97
N VAL A 64 4.49 7.55 10.49
CA VAL A 64 5.32 6.42 10.94
C VAL A 64 5.76 6.62 12.39
N GLN A 65 6.23 7.81 12.71
CA GLN A 65 6.75 8.14 14.05
C GLN A 65 5.67 8.02 15.14
N THR A 66 4.46 8.44 14.83
CA THR A 66 3.33 8.41 15.77
C THR A 66 2.64 7.04 15.86
N GLY A 67 2.99 6.11 14.98
CA GLY A 67 2.39 4.78 14.94
C GLY A 67 1.07 4.71 14.17
N ALA A 68 0.65 5.80 13.52
CA ALA A 68 -0.52 5.77 12.65
C ALA A 68 -0.30 4.85 11.43
N LEU A 69 0.95 4.75 10.99
CA LEU A 69 1.37 3.89 9.88
C LEU A 69 2.52 3.00 10.35
N HIS A 70 2.34 1.70 10.25
CA HIS A 70 3.34 0.72 10.63
C HIS A 70 4.02 0.15 9.38
N VAL A 71 5.33 0.34 9.28
CA VAL A 71 6.12 -0.10 8.15
C VAL A 71 6.71 -1.48 8.43
N LEU A 72 6.33 -2.46 7.61
CA LEU A 72 6.80 -3.84 7.75
C LEU A 72 7.89 -4.13 6.75
N SER A 73 8.90 -4.87 7.19
CA SER A 73 9.94 -5.41 6.33
C SER A 73 9.45 -6.71 5.70
N VAL A 74 9.55 -6.80 4.38
CA VAL A 74 9.18 -8.01 3.65
C VAL A 74 10.41 -8.87 3.37
N LEU A 75 11.53 -8.25 3.02
CA LEU A 75 12.78 -8.95 2.80
C LEU A 75 13.67 -8.89 4.07
N PRO A 76 14.53 -9.89 4.30
CA PRO A 76 14.77 -11.07 3.45
C PRO A 76 13.82 -12.25 3.67
N GLU A 77 13.04 -12.28 4.77
CA GLU A 77 12.29 -13.44 5.21
C GLU A 77 11.31 -13.96 4.15
N GLU A 78 10.69 -13.03 3.41
CA GLU A 78 9.65 -13.34 2.45
C GLU A 78 10.16 -13.39 1.00
N SER A 79 11.48 -13.41 0.79
CA SER A 79 12.06 -13.35 -0.54
C SER A 79 11.60 -14.48 -1.46
N GLY A 80 11.42 -15.68 -0.94
CA GLY A 80 10.91 -16.80 -1.72
C GLY A 80 9.50 -16.57 -2.25
N ALA A 81 8.60 -16.08 -1.41
CA ALA A 81 7.24 -15.77 -1.79
C ALA A 81 7.18 -14.61 -2.80
N VAL A 82 7.98 -13.57 -2.60
CA VAL A 82 8.06 -12.42 -3.51
C VAL A 82 8.58 -12.86 -4.89
N ARG A 83 9.63 -13.71 -4.94
CA ARG A 83 10.13 -14.26 -6.20
C ARG A 83 9.04 -15.05 -6.94
N ALA A 84 8.27 -15.85 -6.24
CA ALA A 84 7.20 -16.65 -6.83
C ALA A 84 6.11 -15.77 -7.44
N LEU A 85 5.74 -14.68 -6.75
CA LEU A 85 4.76 -13.70 -7.24
C LEU A 85 5.26 -13.02 -8.52
N LEU A 86 6.49 -12.53 -8.52
CA LEU A 86 7.07 -11.86 -9.68
C LEU A 86 7.20 -12.80 -10.89
N ARG A 87 7.48 -14.09 -10.68
CA ARG A 87 7.47 -15.09 -11.74
C ARG A 87 6.07 -15.33 -12.29
N CYS A 88 5.07 -15.36 -11.40
CA CYS A 88 3.68 -15.62 -11.79
C CYS A 88 3.12 -14.51 -12.67
N TYR A 89 3.35 -13.25 -12.30
CA TYR A 89 2.73 -12.09 -12.97
C TYR A 89 3.64 -11.37 -13.96
N GLY A 90 4.94 -11.66 -13.94
CA GLY A 90 5.90 -11.10 -14.89
C GLY A 90 5.97 -9.58 -14.81
N GLN A 91 6.02 -8.95 -15.98
CA GLN A 91 6.19 -7.49 -16.07
C GLN A 91 4.99 -6.68 -15.57
N ARG A 92 3.84 -7.29 -15.39
CA ARG A 92 2.66 -6.63 -14.83
C ARG A 92 2.86 -6.21 -13.39
N MET A 93 3.58 -7.02 -12.63
CA MET A 93 3.78 -6.82 -11.19
C MET A 93 5.16 -6.24 -10.92
N ASP A 94 5.22 -5.08 -10.29
CA ASP A 94 6.49 -4.56 -9.79
C ASP A 94 6.79 -5.10 -8.37
N TYR A 95 7.96 -4.73 -7.85
CA TYR A 95 8.39 -5.20 -6.54
C TYR A 95 7.47 -4.72 -5.42
N ALA A 96 7.00 -3.46 -5.48
CA ALA A 96 6.10 -2.92 -4.47
C ALA A 96 4.77 -3.69 -4.45
N ASP A 97 4.21 -3.96 -5.63
CA ASP A 97 2.99 -4.77 -5.76
C ASP A 97 3.17 -6.16 -5.13
N ALA A 98 4.29 -6.81 -5.42
CA ALA A 98 4.59 -8.13 -4.85
C ALA A 98 4.66 -8.10 -3.33
N CYS A 99 5.28 -7.06 -2.76
CA CYS A 99 5.34 -6.87 -1.31
C CYS A 99 3.95 -6.69 -0.71
N LEU A 100 3.10 -5.88 -1.33
CA LEU A 100 1.74 -5.65 -0.85
C LEU A 100 0.87 -6.90 -0.93
N VAL A 101 0.97 -7.65 -2.02
CA VAL A 101 0.25 -8.93 -2.15
C VAL A 101 0.72 -9.90 -1.07
N ARG A 102 2.04 -10.00 -0.83
CA ARG A 102 2.55 -10.88 0.22
C ARG A 102 2.10 -10.46 1.61
N LEU A 103 2.09 -9.17 1.91
CA LEU A 103 1.54 -8.67 3.18
C LEU A 103 0.08 -9.05 3.34
N SER A 104 -0.70 -8.98 2.27
CA SER A 104 -2.11 -9.40 2.28
C SER A 104 -2.26 -10.89 2.56
N GLU A 105 -1.34 -11.72 2.10
CA GLU A 105 -1.34 -13.16 2.40
C GLU A 105 -1.06 -13.43 3.88
N ILE A 106 -0.15 -12.67 4.48
CA ILE A 106 0.21 -12.80 5.88
C ILE A 106 -0.86 -12.21 6.79
N HIS A 107 -1.39 -11.04 6.42
CA HIS A 107 -2.39 -10.29 7.18
C HIS A 107 -3.77 -10.42 6.51
N ARG A 108 -4.36 -11.60 6.61
CA ARG A 108 -5.52 -12.02 5.82
C ARG A 108 -6.76 -11.14 6.01
N HIS A 109 -6.91 -10.51 7.16
CA HIS A 109 -8.08 -9.69 7.46
C HIS A 109 -7.91 -8.22 7.07
N HIS A 110 -6.75 -7.85 6.54
CA HIS A 110 -6.49 -6.49 6.08
C HIS A 110 -6.95 -6.30 4.65
N VAL A 111 -7.44 -5.09 4.36
CA VAL A 111 -7.86 -4.66 3.03
C VAL A 111 -6.74 -3.84 2.42
N ILE A 112 -6.37 -4.10 1.18
CA ILE A 112 -5.40 -3.25 0.46
C ILE A 112 -6.15 -2.03 -0.06
N VAL A 113 -5.69 -0.85 0.33
CA VAL A 113 -6.18 0.44 -0.18
C VAL A 113 -5.24 0.87 -1.28
N THR A 114 -5.72 0.87 -2.51
CA THR A 114 -4.93 1.19 -3.69
C THR A 114 -5.73 1.99 -4.70
N THR A 115 -5.05 2.83 -5.47
CA THR A 115 -5.63 3.53 -6.61
C THR A 115 -5.41 2.77 -7.92
N ASP A 116 -4.58 1.72 -7.91
CA ASP A 116 -4.35 0.85 -9.06
C ASP A 116 -5.38 -0.29 -9.08
N THR A 117 -6.57 0.04 -9.52
CA THR A 117 -7.67 -0.93 -9.58
C THR A 117 -7.41 -2.01 -10.62
N LYS A 118 -6.79 -1.64 -11.76
CA LYS A 118 -6.60 -2.54 -12.88
C LYS A 118 -5.74 -3.74 -12.53
N ASP A 119 -4.53 -3.51 -12.02
CA ASP A 119 -3.59 -4.59 -11.76
C ASP A 119 -3.96 -5.37 -10.49
N PHE A 120 -4.38 -4.68 -9.42
CA PHE A 120 -4.73 -5.39 -8.17
C PHE A 120 -5.97 -6.26 -8.30
N ARG A 121 -6.85 -6.05 -9.26
CA ARG A 121 -7.95 -6.96 -9.55
C ARG A 121 -7.50 -8.24 -10.26
N VAL A 122 -6.34 -8.23 -10.88
CA VAL A 122 -5.75 -9.42 -11.54
C VAL A 122 -5.00 -10.27 -10.53
N TYR A 123 -4.29 -9.66 -9.60
CA TYR A 123 -3.49 -10.38 -8.60
C TYR A 123 -4.37 -11.25 -7.70
N ARG A 124 -3.82 -12.36 -7.21
CA ARG A 124 -4.52 -13.30 -6.34
C ARG A 124 -3.65 -13.65 -5.14
N ARG A 125 -4.28 -13.79 -3.97
CA ARG A 125 -3.62 -14.36 -2.80
C ARG A 125 -3.53 -15.87 -3.00
N PHE A 126 -2.36 -16.43 -2.69
CA PHE A 126 -2.13 -17.87 -2.80
C PHE A 126 -2.52 -18.43 -4.17
N ARG A 127 -2.40 -17.61 -5.22
CA ARG A 127 -2.74 -17.92 -6.61
C ARG A 127 -4.23 -18.21 -6.87
N ARG A 128 -5.10 -18.04 -5.89
CA ARG A 128 -6.53 -18.43 -5.98
C ARG A 128 -7.49 -17.32 -5.59
N GLU A 129 -7.22 -16.69 -4.44
CA GLU A 129 -8.19 -15.79 -3.82
C GLU A 129 -8.04 -14.38 -4.37
N PRO A 130 -9.16 -13.71 -4.71
CA PRO A 130 -9.12 -12.28 -4.97
C PRO A 130 -8.55 -11.53 -3.77
N LEU A 131 -7.83 -10.44 -4.02
CA LEU A 131 -7.39 -9.55 -2.96
C LEU A 131 -8.59 -8.79 -2.37
N PRO A 132 -8.68 -8.64 -1.05
CA PRO A 132 -9.63 -7.71 -0.48
C PRO A 132 -9.15 -6.29 -0.75
N LEU A 133 -9.90 -5.53 -1.55
CA LEU A 133 -9.50 -4.21 -2.04
C LEU A 133 -10.49 -3.14 -1.62
N LEU A 134 -9.95 -1.94 -1.35
CA LEU A 134 -10.68 -0.69 -1.30
C LEU A 134 -10.09 0.22 -2.37
N THR A 135 -10.86 0.53 -3.39
CA THR A 135 -10.41 1.27 -4.57
C THR A 135 -11.42 2.37 -4.94
N PRO A 136 -10.98 3.38 -5.72
CA PRO A 136 -11.89 4.38 -6.25
C PRO A 136 -12.99 3.82 -7.12
#